data_9d8a9b7f5181fc9920ece840195b97b7
#
_entry.id   9d8a9b7f5181fc9920ece840195b97b7
#
_cell.length_a   1.000
_cell.length_b   1.000
_cell.length_c   1.000
_cell.angle_alpha   90.00
_cell.angle_beta   90.00
_cell.angle_gamma   90.00
#
_symmetry.space_group_name_H-M   'P 1'
#
loop_
_entity.id
_entity.type
_entity.pdbx_description
1 polymer ?
#
loop_
_entity_poly.entity_id
_entity_poly.type
_entity_poly.pdbx_seq_one_letter_code
_entity_poly.pdbx_strand_id
1 'polypeptide(L)'
;ILHYLYKTPFDKLVWDVGHQAYPHKILTGRKNEIQTIRKKSGLAPFPAISESEYDSFGVGHSSTSISALLGMAVASAESEPEKKHVAVIGDGAMTAGMAFEALSHTGHIKPNVLIILNDNDMSISENVGGLSNYFSRIWASKTYKGIKKSGASFLKPLPQAYHLARKVETQMKAMVAPGTIFEELGLNYIGPIDGHNLKELNDVISNLKEFDGPQFLHVITKKGAGLDPAEADRIGFHAIGKIKSIKQKNSKQKNSKQKKYQDIFSDWIVDMAEKDNELVAITPAMREGSGLVEFSKKFPNRYFDVAIAEQHSVTFGAGLAIAGKKPVIAIYSTFLQRAYDQLIHDVAVQNLNVTFALDRSGLVGEDGPTHSGNYDIAYLRCIPNMLICTPADENETRLMLTTAFNHTGPASVRYPRGTGPNTEVEKKLVEIKIGEARIIHEANKNKILLNFGSLLHIAEEVARTLDITLIDMRFVKPLDEKTL
;
A
#
# COMPACT_ATOMS: atom_id res chain seq x y z
N ILE A 1 0.27 -16.95 -19.40
CA ILE A 1 1.51 -17.73 -19.53
C ILE A 1 1.70 -18.63 -18.30
N LEU A 2 1.75 -18.09 -17.05
CA LEU A 2 2.04 -18.89 -15.87
C LEU A 2 1.10 -20.08 -15.68
N HIS A 3 -0.22 -19.90 -15.77
CA HIS A 3 -1.20 -21.01 -15.71
C HIS A 3 -1.12 -22.00 -16.88
N TYR A 4 -0.42 -21.64 -17.94
CA TYR A 4 -0.16 -22.53 -19.08
C TYR A 4 1.10 -23.38 -18.86
N LEU A 5 2.16 -22.79 -18.28
CA LEU A 5 3.45 -23.43 -18.09
C LEU A 5 3.57 -24.23 -16.78
N TYR A 6 2.85 -23.82 -15.75
CA TYR A 6 2.90 -24.42 -14.41
C TYR A 6 1.63 -25.23 -14.11
N LYS A 7 1.77 -26.33 -13.39
CA LYS A 7 0.67 -27.21 -12.98
C LYS A 7 -0.09 -26.66 -11.77
N THR A 8 -0.65 -25.44 -11.88
CA THR A 8 -1.44 -24.86 -10.79
C THR A 8 -2.75 -25.63 -10.60
N PRO A 9 -3.22 -25.86 -9.36
CA PRO A 9 -2.75 -25.32 -8.07
C PRO A 9 -1.64 -26.15 -7.38
N PHE A 10 -1.15 -27.25 -8.01
CA PHE A 10 -0.04 -28.03 -7.45
C PHE A 10 1.20 -27.16 -7.32
N ASP A 11 1.67 -26.58 -8.42
CA ASP A 11 2.70 -25.54 -8.40
C ASP A 11 2.15 -24.27 -7.74
N LYS A 12 2.96 -23.60 -6.92
CA LYS A 12 2.53 -22.44 -6.16
C LYS A 12 2.83 -21.14 -6.89
N LEU A 13 1.78 -20.33 -7.06
CA LEU A 13 1.84 -19.02 -7.68
C LEU A 13 1.35 -17.96 -6.69
N VAL A 14 2.25 -17.08 -6.26
CA VAL A 14 1.95 -15.99 -5.32
C VAL A 14 2.02 -14.64 -6.03
N TRP A 15 0.93 -13.90 -5.96
CA TRP A 15 0.84 -12.54 -6.48
C TRP A 15 1.14 -11.54 -5.37
N ASP A 16 2.03 -10.57 -5.61
CA ASP A 16 2.23 -9.47 -4.66
C ASP A 16 1.11 -8.44 -4.79
N VAL A 17 0.61 -7.93 -3.68
CA VAL A 17 -0.59 -7.08 -3.58
C VAL A 17 -1.84 -7.75 -4.19
N GLY A 18 -1.78 -8.15 -5.44
CA GLY A 18 -2.88 -8.80 -6.15
C GLY A 18 -4.02 -7.86 -6.58
N HIS A 19 -3.79 -6.55 -6.60
CA HIS A 19 -4.82 -5.54 -6.93
C HIS A 19 -5.32 -5.61 -8.37
N GLN A 20 -4.58 -6.26 -9.28
CA GLN A 20 -4.95 -6.51 -10.67
C GLN A 20 -4.95 -8.00 -11.03
N ALA A 21 -5.27 -8.88 -10.08
CA ALA A 21 -5.37 -10.32 -10.29
C ALA A 21 -6.64 -10.74 -11.08
N TYR A 22 -7.24 -9.83 -11.84
CA TYR A 22 -8.44 -10.11 -12.64
C TYR A 22 -8.23 -11.26 -13.65
N PRO A 23 -7.14 -11.27 -14.47
CA PRO A 23 -6.86 -12.37 -15.38
C PRO A 23 -6.66 -13.70 -14.65
N HIS A 24 -6.00 -13.69 -13.49
CA HIS A 24 -5.83 -14.87 -12.66
C HIS A 24 -7.20 -15.43 -12.23
N LYS A 25 -8.09 -14.61 -11.67
CA LYS A 25 -9.44 -15.03 -11.26
C LYS A 25 -10.27 -15.56 -12.45
N ILE A 26 -10.19 -14.89 -13.62
CA ILE A 26 -10.90 -15.33 -14.83
C ILE A 26 -10.40 -16.70 -15.29
N LEU A 27 -9.09 -16.93 -15.35
CA LEU A 27 -8.47 -18.16 -15.82
C LEU A 27 -8.65 -19.33 -14.84
N THR A 28 -8.91 -19.06 -13.58
CA THR A 28 -9.10 -20.05 -12.51
C THR A 28 -10.58 -20.27 -12.14
N GLY A 29 -11.48 -20.16 -13.13
CA GLY A 29 -12.88 -20.56 -13.03
C GLY A 29 -13.87 -19.47 -12.61
N ARG A 30 -13.40 -18.28 -12.17
CA ARG A 30 -14.26 -17.20 -11.63
C ARG A 30 -14.71 -16.17 -12.66
N LYS A 31 -14.63 -16.51 -13.98
CA LYS A 31 -15.00 -15.61 -15.08
C LYS A 31 -16.44 -15.09 -14.98
N ASN A 32 -17.38 -15.98 -14.67
CA ASN A 32 -18.81 -15.63 -14.62
C ASN A 32 -19.15 -14.71 -13.43
N GLU A 33 -18.34 -14.76 -12.38
CA GLU A 33 -18.51 -13.99 -11.16
C GLU A 33 -17.71 -12.69 -11.13
N ILE A 34 -16.84 -12.46 -12.13
CA ILE A 34 -15.91 -11.31 -12.13
C ILE A 34 -16.60 -9.96 -11.98
N GLN A 35 -17.87 -9.84 -12.41
CA GLN A 35 -18.69 -8.64 -12.26
C GLN A 35 -19.09 -8.36 -10.79
N THR A 36 -18.90 -9.33 -9.90
CA THR A 36 -19.21 -9.21 -8.47
C THR A 36 -18.01 -8.77 -7.64
N ILE A 37 -16.82 -8.68 -8.24
CA ILE A 37 -15.59 -8.30 -7.53
C ILE A 37 -15.76 -6.96 -6.80
N ARG A 38 -15.29 -6.89 -5.56
CA ARG A 38 -15.41 -5.72 -4.68
C ARG A 38 -16.85 -5.36 -4.27
N LYS A 39 -17.81 -6.28 -4.44
CA LYS A 39 -19.20 -6.09 -4.00
C LYS A 39 -19.49 -6.98 -2.80
N LYS A 40 -20.54 -6.63 -2.05
CA LYS A 40 -21.04 -7.45 -0.93
C LYS A 40 -21.37 -8.86 -1.43
N SER A 41 -20.87 -9.86 -0.74
CA SER A 41 -21.04 -11.29 -1.09
C SER A 41 -20.53 -11.68 -2.49
N GLY A 42 -19.71 -10.85 -3.11
CA GLY A 42 -19.03 -11.13 -4.38
C GLY A 42 -17.59 -11.55 -4.19
N LEU A 43 -16.86 -11.64 -5.31
CA LEU A 43 -15.44 -11.99 -5.31
C LEU A 43 -14.62 -10.99 -4.50
N ALA A 44 -13.66 -11.50 -3.75
CA ALA A 44 -12.69 -10.71 -2.99
C ALA A 44 -11.89 -9.77 -3.91
N PRO A 45 -11.49 -8.59 -3.43
CA PRO A 45 -10.73 -7.61 -4.23
C PRO A 45 -9.33 -8.10 -4.60
N PHE A 46 -8.79 -9.02 -3.80
CA PHE A 46 -7.46 -9.62 -3.94
C PHE A 46 -7.55 -11.15 -3.92
N PRO A 47 -6.51 -11.89 -4.34
CA PRO A 47 -6.43 -13.32 -4.09
C PRO A 47 -6.62 -13.68 -2.62
N ALA A 48 -7.46 -14.67 -2.35
CA ALA A 48 -7.79 -15.12 -1.00
C ALA A 48 -7.90 -16.66 -0.94
N ILE A 49 -7.17 -17.29 -0.05
CA ILE A 49 -7.11 -18.76 0.10
C ILE A 49 -8.51 -19.37 0.27
N SER A 50 -9.41 -18.65 0.96
CA SER A 50 -10.80 -19.09 1.18
C SER A 50 -11.67 -19.01 -0.07
N GLU A 51 -11.22 -18.34 -1.15
CA GLU A 51 -12.00 -18.15 -2.37
C GLU A 51 -11.67 -19.19 -3.45
N SER A 52 -10.42 -19.63 -3.54
CA SER A 52 -9.98 -20.57 -4.58
C SER A 52 -8.71 -21.31 -4.17
N GLU A 53 -8.62 -22.59 -4.52
CA GLU A 53 -7.39 -23.39 -4.37
C GLU A 53 -6.20 -22.85 -5.19
N TYR A 54 -6.46 -22.07 -6.23
CA TYR A 54 -5.44 -21.38 -7.03
C TYR A 54 -4.87 -20.15 -6.36
N ASP A 55 -5.51 -19.63 -5.32
CA ASP A 55 -5.03 -18.50 -4.54
C ASP A 55 -4.09 -19.02 -3.44
N SER A 56 -2.83 -19.34 -3.82
CA SER A 56 -1.85 -20.01 -2.94
C SER A 56 -1.56 -19.24 -1.67
N PHE A 57 -1.74 -17.92 -1.67
CA PHE A 57 -1.55 -17.04 -0.51
C PHE A 57 -2.54 -15.86 -0.55
N GLY A 58 -3.10 -15.52 0.60
CA GLY A 58 -3.95 -14.34 0.76
C GLY A 58 -3.11 -13.07 0.73
N VAL A 59 -3.48 -12.12 -0.13
CA VAL A 59 -2.70 -10.90 -0.36
C VAL A 59 -3.58 -9.65 -0.24
N GLY A 60 -2.99 -8.48 -0.38
CA GLY A 60 -3.63 -7.16 -0.25
C GLY A 60 -2.63 -6.09 0.17
N HIS A 61 -1.83 -6.36 1.20
CA HIS A 61 -0.63 -5.57 1.49
C HIS A 61 0.53 -6.02 0.61
N SER A 62 1.40 -5.07 0.25
CA SER A 62 2.53 -5.30 -0.65
C SER A 62 3.68 -6.05 0.01
N SER A 63 4.59 -6.58 -0.83
CA SER A 63 5.95 -6.97 -0.45
C SER A 63 6.06 -8.25 0.39
N THR A 64 4.98 -9.05 0.43
CA THR A 64 4.92 -10.30 1.20
C THR A 64 5.15 -11.54 0.35
N SER A 65 5.03 -11.42 -0.98
CA SER A 65 5.00 -12.56 -1.90
C SER A 65 6.26 -13.40 -1.89
N ILE A 66 7.44 -12.78 -1.85
CA ILE A 66 8.73 -13.49 -1.87
C ILE A 66 8.91 -14.29 -0.57
N SER A 67 8.65 -13.67 0.59
CA SER A 67 8.75 -14.35 1.89
C SER A 67 7.79 -15.54 1.98
N ALA A 68 6.53 -15.36 1.55
CA ALA A 68 5.53 -16.43 1.56
C ALA A 68 5.93 -17.59 0.63
N LEU A 69 6.37 -17.24 -0.59
CA LEU A 69 6.85 -18.23 -1.55
C LEU A 69 8.06 -19.02 -1.02
N LEU A 70 9.00 -18.31 -0.40
CA LEU A 70 10.19 -18.92 0.18
C LEU A 70 9.85 -19.96 1.25
N GLY A 71 8.92 -19.62 2.14
CA GLY A 71 8.41 -20.56 3.14
C GLY A 71 7.77 -21.81 2.53
N MET A 72 6.96 -21.63 1.45
CA MET A 72 6.35 -22.75 0.72
C MET A 72 7.39 -23.63 0.02
N ALA A 73 8.42 -23.03 -0.60
CA ALA A 73 9.48 -23.75 -1.30
C ALA A 73 10.32 -24.57 -0.33
N VAL A 74 10.68 -24.02 0.81
CA VAL A 74 11.43 -24.75 1.86
C VAL A 74 10.61 -25.92 2.40
N ALA A 75 9.32 -25.70 2.68
CA ALA A 75 8.43 -26.71 3.23
C ALA A 75 8.22 -27.92 2.30
N SER A 76 8.25 -27.72 0.98
CA SER A 76 8.03 -28.79 0.00
C SER A 76 9.31 -29.40 -0.59
N ALA A 77 10.49 -28.87 -0.24
CA ALA A 77 11.74 -29.25 -0.87
C ALA A 77 12.07 -30.76 -0.77
N GLU A 78 11.73 -31.39 0.35
CA GLU A 78 11.98 -32.82 0.57
C GLU A 78 10.81 -33.70 0.13
N SER A 79 9.57 -33.27 0.39
CA SER A 79 8.37 -34.08 0.16
C SER A 79 7.85 -34.03 -1.29
N GLU A 80 8.06 -32.91 -1.98
CA GLU A 80 7.55 -32.66 -3.33
C GLU A 80 8.58 -31.87 -4.16
N PRO A 81 9.78 -32.43 -4.41
CA PRO A 81 10.90 -31.71 -5.06
C PRO A 81 10.59 -31.25 -6.49
N GLU A 82 9.60 -31.86 -7.15
CA GLU A 82 9.13 -31.46 -8.48
C GLU A 82 8.22 -30.23 -8.47
N LYS A 83 7.70 -29.83 -7.28
CA LYS A 83 6.79 -28.68 -7.16
C LYS A 83 7.52 -27.37 -7.44
N LYS A 84 6.95 -26.57 -8.32
CA LYS A 84 7.51 -25.27 -8.69
C LYS A 84 6.87 -24.14 -7.89
N HIS A 85 7.66 -23.11 -7.64
CA HIS A 85 7.26 -21.97 -6.81
C HIS A 85 7.57 -20.67 -7.55
N VAL A 86 6.53 -19.85 -7.80
CA VAL A 86 6.63 -18.61 -8.57
C VAL A 86 6.01 -17.46 -7.78
N ALA A 87 6.75 -16.37 -7.59
CA ALA A 87 6.22 -15.08 -7.11
C ALA A 87 6.23 -14.04 -8.22
N VAL A 88 5.18 -13.25 -8.31
CA VAL A 88 5.11 -12.07 -9.18
C VAL A 88 5.00 -10.84 -8.31
N ILE A 89 5.99 -9.96 -8.39
CA ILE A 89 6.06 -8.73 -7.60
C ILE A 89 6.23 -7.51 -8.51
N GLY A 90 5.55 -6.41 -8.17
CA GLY A 90 5.71 -5.13 -8.88
C GLY A 90 6.91 -4.32 -8.37
N ASP A 91 7.42 -3.43 -9.21
CA ASP A 91 8.52 -2.53 -8.91
C ASP A 91 8.26 -1.63 -7.69
N GLY A 92 7.04 -1.12 -7.53
CA GLY A 92 6.64 -0.39 -6.32
C GLY A 92 6.72 -1.25 -5.06
N ALA A 93 6.25 -2.50 -5.11
CA ALA A 93 6.30 -3.42 -3.97
C ALA A 93 7.73 -3.88 -3.63
N MET A 94 8.66 -3.85 -4.59
CA MET A 94 10.08 -4.12 -4.37
C MET A 94 10.78 -3.07 -3.50
N THR A 95 10.19 -1.89 -3.30
CA THR A 95 10.81 -0.81 -2.51
C THR A 95 10.76 -1.02 -1.00
N ALA A 96 9.94 -1.95 -0.51
CA ALA A 96 9.82 -2.25 0.92
C ALA A 96 10.98 -3.08 1.46
N GLY A 97 11.39 -2.84 2.70
CA GLY A 97 12.47 -3.56 3.38
C GLY A 97 12.27 -5.07 3.38
N MET A 98 11.03 -5.54 3.66
CA MET A 98 10.72 -6.99 3.67
C MET A 98 11.03 -7.69 2.34
N ALA A 99 10.85 -7.02 1.20
CA ALA A 99 11.22 -7.59 -0.10
C ALA A 99 12.74 -7.82 -0.20
N PHE A 100 13.55 -6.86 0.28
CA PHE A 100 15.02 -7.00 0.33
C PHE A 100 15.48 -8.06 1.33
N GLU A 101 14.86 -8.14 2.50
CA GLU A 101 15.13 -9.19 3.50
C GLU A 101 14.86 -10.56 2.89
N ALA A 102 13.74 -10.73 2.18
CA ALA A 102 13.38 -11.97 1.52
C ALA A 102 14.35 -12.33 0.38
N LEU A 103 14.79 -11.37 -0.45
CA LEU A 103 15.77 -11.59 -1.49
C LEU A 103 17.14 -12.01 -0.92
N SER A 104 17.60 -11.33 0.13
CA SER A 104 18.84 -11.67 0.83
C SER A 104 18.78 -13.09 1.39
N HIS A 105 17.69 -13.46 2.04
CA HIS A 105 17.49 -14.82 2.57
C HIS A 105 17.39 -15.87 1.45
N THR A 106 16.70 -15.56 0.35
CA THR A 106 16.59 -16.42 -0.83
C THR A 106 17.98 -16.74 -1.41
N GLY A 107 18.84 -15.74 -1.56
CA GLY A 107 20.19 -15.93 -2.05
C GLY A 107 21.09 -16.74 -1.09
N HIS A 108 20.82 -16.69 0.22
CA HIS A 108 21.53 -17.47 1.23
C HIS A 108 21.17 -18.97 1.17
N ILE A 109 19.87 -19.30 1.18
CA ILE A 109 19.40 -20.69 1.23
C ILE A 109 19.25 -21.36 -0.16
N LYS A 110 19.28 -20.57 -1.23
CA LYS A 110 19.28 -21.00 -2.64
C LYS A 110 18.20 -22.03 -3.03
N PRO A 111 16.92 -21.81 -2.71
CA PRO A 111 15.84 -22.70 -3.09
C PRO A 111 15.53 -22.63 -4.58
N ASN A 112 14.83 -23.64 -5.11
CA ASN A 112 14.31 -23.62 -6.48
C ASN A 112 13.05 -22.76 -6.57
N VAL A 113 13.21 -21.46 -6.81
CA VAL A 113 12.13 -20.49 -6.94
C VAL A 113 12.32 -19.58 -8.15
N LEU A 114 11.21 -19.13 -8.73
CA LEU A 114 11.21 -18.08 -9.73
C LEU A 114 10.54 -16.82 -9.15
N ILE A 115 11.27 -15.73 -9.08
CA ILE A 115 10.78 -14.40 -8.72
C ILE A 115 10.69 -13.58 -10.00
N ILE A 116 9.49 -13.12 -10.34
CA ILE A 116 9.23 -12.28 -11.52
C ILE A 116 8.97 -10.86 -11.07
N LEU A 117 9.90 -9.97 -11.39
CA LEU A 117 9.70 -8.52 -11.25
C LEU A 117 8.93 -8.01 -12.46
N ASN A 118 7.69 -7.56 -12.23
CA ASN A 118 6.88 -6.87 -13.23
C ASN A 118 7.09 -5.36 -13.09
N ASP A 119 8.04 -4.83 -13.84
CA ASP A 119 8.44 -3.43 -13.81
C ASP A 119 7.63 -2.61 -14.83
N ASN A 120 6.87 -1.64 -14.36
CA ASN A 120 6.11 -0.70 -15.19
C ASN A 120 6.32 0.77 -14.81
N ASP A 121 7.34 1.04 -13.99
CA ASP A 121 7.73 2.36 -13.47
C ASP A 121 6.61 3.09 -12.71
N MET A 122 5.70 2.31 -12.10
CA MET A 122 4.57 2.85 -11.37
C MET A 122 4.13 1.98 -10.19
N SER A 123 3.88 2.63 -9.06
CA SER A 123 3.02 2.10 -7.98
C SER A 123 1.57 2.56 -8.19
N ILE A 124 0.98 3.31 -7.27
CA ILE A 124 -0.28 4.05 -7.51
C ILE A 124 0.02 5.26 -8.40
N SER A 125 1.02 6.06 -8.02
CA SER A 125 1.64 7.14 -8.80
C SER A 125 3.00 6.69 -9.37
N GLU A 126 3.76 7.61 -9.96
CA GLU A 126 5.14 7.35 -10.37
C GLU A 126 5.98 6.92 -9.17
N ASN A 127 6.86 5.96 -9.37
CA ASN A 127 7.73 5.46 -8.30
C ASN A 127 8.76 6.50 -7.89
N VAL A 128 9.12 6.49 -6.61
CA VAL A 128 10.14 7.36 -6.04
C VAL A 128 11.28 6.55 -5.41
N GLY A 129 12.45 7.18 -5.25
CA GLY A 129 13.59 6.61 -4.54
C GLY A 129 14.68 6.03 -5.43
N GLY A 130 15.77 5.58 -4.79
CA GLY A 130 16.98 5.12 -5.46
C GLY A 130 16.78 3.86 -6.30
N LEU A 131 15.92 2.94 -5.85
CA LEU A 131 15.61 1.72 -6.59
C LEU A 131 14.83 2.01 -7.87
N SER A 132 13.86 2.94 -7.83
CA SER A 132 13.16 3.42 -9.01
C SER A 132 14.14 4.04 -10.04
N ASN A 133 15.04 4.87 -9.56
CA ASN A 133 16.11 5.44 -10.42
C ASN A 133 17.01 4.34 -11.02
N TYR A 134 17.27 3.26 -10.28
CA TYR A 134 18.03 2.11 -10.79
C TYR A 134 17.27 1.41 -11.92
N PHE A 135 15.98 1.11 -11.75
CA PHE A 135 15.14 0.53 -12.80
C PHE A 135 14.99 1.43 -14.01
N SER A 136 14.77 2.73 -13.82
CA SER A 136 14.69 3.71 -14.92
C SER A 136 15.98 3.78 -15.75
N ARG A 137 17.16 3.60 -15.13
CA ARG A 137 18.44 3.47 -15.87
C ARG A 137 18.50 2.19 -16.70
N ILE A 138 17.96 1.08 -16.19
CA ILE A 138 17.85 -0.16 -16.96
C ILE A 138 16.95 0.06 -18.19
N TRP A 139 15.80 0.72 -18.04
CA TRP A 139 14.91 1.09 -19.15
C TRP A 139 15.61 1.95 -20.21
N ALA A 140 16.43 2.90 -19.80
CA ALA A 140 17.13 3.81 -20.68
C ALA A 140 18.35 3.16 -21.37
N SER A 141 18.79 1.99 -20.94
CA SER A 141 20.02 1.35 -21.37
C SER A 141 20.01 0.98 -22.86
N LYS A 142 21.21 1.00 -23.48
CA LYS A 142 21.41 0.57 -24.89
C LYS A 142 21.04 -0.91 -25.06
N THR A 143 21.21 -1.72 -24.03
CA THR A 143 20.89 -3.15 -24.00
C THR A 143 19.39 -3.36 -24.24
N TYR A 144 18.53 -2.65 -23.51
CA TYR A 144 17.07 -2.73 -23.72
C TYR A 144 16.64 -2.24 -25.11
N LYS A 145 17.22 -1.12 -25.58
CA LYS A 145 16.96 -0.60 -26.93
C LYS A 145 17.45 -1.54 -28.04
N GLY A 146 18.52 -2.30 -27.77
CA GLY A 146 19.07 -3.31 -28.67
C GLY A 146 18.16 -4.56 -28.75
N ILE A 147 17.67 -5.05 -27.63
CA ILE A 147 16.74 -6.20 -27.55
C ILE A 147 15.45 -5.92 -28.34
N LYS A 148 14.89 -4.72 -28.22
CA LYS A 148 13.69 -4.31 -28.97
C LYS A 148 13.88 -4.28 -30.51
N LYS A 149 15.15 -4.13 -31.00
CA LYS A 149 15.50 -4.16 -32.43
C LYS A 149 15.89 -5.53 -32.96
N SER A 150 16.36 -6.44 -32.08
CA SER A 150 16.93 -7.74 -32.45
C SER A 150 16.05 -8.86 -31.90
N GLY A 151 14.84 -8.98 -32.43
CA GLY A 151 14.01 -10.15 -32.10
C GLY A 151 14.79 -11.46 -32.38
N ALA A 152 14.86 -12.31 -31.38
CA ALA A 152 15.12 -13.76 -31.49
C ALA A 152 16.55 -14.30 -31.65
N SER A 153 17.64 -13.57 -31.36
CA SER A 153 18.96 -14.17 -31.60
C SER A 153 19.83 -14.47 -30.36
N PHE A 154 19.35 -14.34 -29.14
CA PHE A 154 20.19 -14.47 -27.93
C PHE A 154 20.02 -15.75 -27.11
N LEU A 155 19.16 -16.68 -27.50
CA LEU A 155 18.96 -17.94 -26.80
C LEU A 155 19.43 -19.14 -27.64
N LYS A 156 20.75 -19.29 -27.78
CA LYS A 156 21.32 -20.62 -28.08
C LYS A 156 21.72 -21.26 -26.75
N PRO A 157 21.41 -22.54 -26.52
CA PRO A 157 21.79 -23.25 -25.31
C PRO A 157 23.32 -23.47 -25.30
N LEU A 158 24.04 -22.81 -24.40
CA LEU A 158 25.46 -23.07 -24.15
C LEU A 158 25.62 -23.44 -22.68
N PRO A 159 26.04 -24.71 -22.39
CA PRO A 159 26.31 -25.15 -21.04
C PRO A 159 27.58 -24.48 -20.49
N GLN A 160 27.71 -24.39 -19.17
CA GLN A 160 28.92 -24.12 -18.34
C GLN A 160 29.96 -23.08 -18.82
N ALA A 161 30.32 -23.00 -20.11
CA ALA A 161 31.22 -21.99 -20.66
C ALA A 161 30.65 -20.55 -20.60
N TYR A 162 29.36 -20.41 -20.56
CA TYR A 162 28.68 -19.10 -20.47
C TYR A 162 28.87 -18.43 -19.10
N HIS A 163 28.88 -19.21 -18.01
CA HIS A 163 29.13 -18.67 -16.67
C HIS A 163 30.58 -18.18 -16.50
N LEU A 164 31.54 -18.83 -17.14
CA LEU A 164 32.95 -18.44 -17.06
C LEU A 164 33.25 -17.21 -17.93
N ALA A 165 32.70 -17.16 -19.14
CA ALA A 165 32.84 -16.02 -20.03
C ALA A 165 32.14 -14.75 -19.47
N ARG A 166 30.99 -14.92 -18.81
CA ARG A 166 30.26 -13.84 -18.16
C ARG A 166 31.01 -13.27 -16.94
N LYS A 167 31.67 -14.12 -16.14
CA LYS A 167 32.48 -13.68 -15.00
C LYS A 167 33.67 -12.81 -15.44
N VAL A 168 34.32 -13.14 -16.54
CA VAL A 168 35.41 -12.35 -17.09
C VAL A 168 34.91 -11.05 -17.75
N GLU A 169 33.79 -11.10 -18.43
CA GLU A 169 33.16 -9.91 -19.05
C GLU A 169 32.59 -8.93 -18.01
N THR A 170 32.09 -9.43 -16.88
CA THR A 170 31.55 -8.65 -15.77
C THR A 170 32.65 -7.86 -15.04
N GLN A 171 33.83 -8.43 -14.87
CA GLN A 171 34.99 -7.73 -14.27
C GLN A 171 35.53 -6.60 -15.19
N MET A 172 35.36 -6.69 -16.50
CA MET A 172 35.75 -5.63 -17.43
C MET A 172 34.68 -4.56 -17.67
N LYS A 173 33.40 -4.80 -17.32
CA LYS A 173 32.27 -3.85 -17.47
C LYS A 173 31.75 -3.34 -16.13
N ALA A 174 32.58 -3.19 -15.11
CA ALA A 174 32.24 -2.78 -13.74
C ALA A 174 31.54 -1.39 -13.62
N MET A 175 30.95 -0.87 -14.68
CA MET A 175 30.13 0.33 -14.66
C MET A 175 28.68 -0.01 -15.12
N VAL A 176 27.84 -0.44 -14.15
CA VAL A 176 26.36 -0.49 -14.27
C VAL A 176 25.85 -1.51 -15.31
N ALA A 177 26.11 -2.81 -15.09
CA ALA A 177 25.33 -3.86 -15.75
C ALA A 177 23.93 -3.95 -15.08
N PRO A 178 22.82 -4.07 -15.86
CA PRO A 178 21.51 -4.35 -15.28
C PRO A 178 21.54 -5.66 -14.46
N GLY A 179 20.97 -5.64 -13.25
CA GLY A 179 20.83 -6.84 -12.44
C GLY A 179 21.94 -7.10 -11.41
N THR A 180 23.04 -6.36 -11.41
CA THR A 180 24.18 -6.58 -10.51
C THR A 180 23.78 -6.71 -9.04
N ILE A 181 22.84 -5.90 -8.56
CA ILE A 181 22.37 -5.96 -7.17
C ILE A 181 21.73 -7.32 -6.82
N PHE A 182 20.99 -7.91 -7.73
CA PHE A 182 20.34 -9.21 -7.53
C PHE A 182 21.33 -10.36 -7.62
N GLU A 183 22.32 -10.25 -8.51
CA GLU A 183 23.42 -11.21 -8.64
C GLU A 183 24.32 -11.21 -7.40
N GLU A 184 24.62 -10.04 -6.83
CA GLU A 184 25.37 -9.91 -5.57
C GLU A 184 24.58 -10.48 -4.38
N LEU A 185 23.26 -10.43 -4.41
CA LEU A 185 22.41 -11.12 -3.43
C LEU A 185 22.36 -12.64 -3.64
N GLY A 186 22.96 -13.19 -4.70
CA GLY A 186 23.02 -14.61 -4.95
C GLY A 186 21.89 -15.19 -5.81
N LEU A 187 21.13 -14.34 -6.50
CA LEU A 187 20.08 -14.76 -7.43
C LEU A 187 20.63 -14.79 -8.87
N ASN A 188 20.10 -15.69 -9.70
CA ASN A 188 20.38 -15.69 -11.13
C ASN A 188 19.47 -14.67 -11.82
N TYR A 189 20.00 -13.50 -12.17
CA TYR A 189 19.24 -12.43 -12.82
C TYR A 189 19.14 -12.65 -14.32
N ILE A 190 17.90 -12.56 -14.84
CA ILE A 190 17.56 -12.66 -16.26
C ILE A 190 16.73 -11.43 -16.66
N GLY A 191 17.11 -10.78 -17.70
CA GLY A 191 16.38 -9.62 -18.24
C GLY A 191 17.24 -8.36 -18.39
N PRO A 192 16.57 -7.20 -18.59
CA PRO A 192 15.12 -7.06 -18.73
C PRO A 192 14.61 -7.61 -20.07
N ILE A 193 13.37 -8.15 -20.07
CA ILE A 193 12.68 -8.63 -21.27
C ILE A 193 11.36 -7.87 -21.49
N ASP A 194 10.87 -7.83 -22.73
CA ASP A 194 9.59 -7.21 -23.06
C ASP A 194 8.41 -8.11 -22.64
N GLY A 195 7.68 -7.71 -21.60
CA GLY A 195 6.53 -8.43 -21.08
C GLY A 195 5.30 -8.44 -22.00
N HIS A 196 5.29 -7.65 -23.07
CA HIS A 196 4.26 -7.69 -24.10
C HIS A 196 4.61 -8.63 -25.27
N ASN A 197 5.83 -9.16 -25.32
CA ASN A 197 6.25 -10.18 -26.27
C ASN A 197 5.95 -11.58 -25.71
N LEU A 198 4.74 -12.10 -25.97
CA LEU A 198 4.27 -13.37 -25.43
C LEU A 198 5.14 -14.56 -25.83
N LYS A 199 5.72 -14.55 -27.03
CA LYS A 199 6.60 -15.64 -27.49
C LYS A 199 7.89 -15.67 -26.69
N GLU A 200 8.58 -14.55 -26.59
CA GLU A 200 9.80 -14.42 -25.82
C GLU A 200 9.60 -14.78 -24.36
N LEU A 201 8.51 -14.27 -23.75
CA LEU A 201 8.16 -14.54 -22.36
C LEU A 201 7.92 -16.03 -22.11
N ASN A 202 7.21 -16.69 -23.03
CA ASN A 202 6.95 -18.13 -22.95
C ASN A 202 8.26 -18.94 -23.05
N ASP A 203 9.10 -18.62 -24.03
CA ASP A 203 10.36 -19.32 -24.26
C ASP A 203 11.31 -19.16 -23.04
N VAL A 204 11.44 -17.94 -22.52
CA VAL A 204 12.27 -17.64 -21.33
C VAL A 204 11.77 -18.39 -20.10
N ILE A 205 10.48 -18.29 -19.76
CA ILE A 205 9.93 -18.93 -18.56
C ILE A 205 9.99 -20.46 -18.68
N SER A 206 9.75 -21.02 -19.88
CA SER A 206 9.89 -22.46 -20.12
C SER A 206 11.30 -22.95 -19.83
N ASN A 207 12.30 -22.21 -20.30
CA ASN A 207 13.71 -22.56 -20.05
C ASN A 207 14.06 -22.44 -18.56
N LEU A 208 13.57 -21.41 -17.87
CA LEU A 208 13.86 -21.18 -16.44
C LEU A 208 13.32 -22.27 -15.52
N LYS A 209 12.31 -23.03 -15.93
CA LYS A 209 11.80 -24.18 -15.17
C LYS A 209 12.82 -25.30 -15.01
N GLU A 210 13.79 -25.38 -15.91
CA GLU A 210 14.82 -26.43 -15.95
C GLU A 210 16.09 -26.04 -15.16
N PHE A 211 16.17 -24.79 -14.65
CA PHE A 211 17.33 -24.35 -13.88
C PHE A 211 17.10 -24.53 -12.38
N ASP A 212 18.17 -24.96 -11.70
CA ASP A 212 18.20 -25.03 -10.25
C ASP A 212 18.60 -23.72 -9.60
N GLY A 213 18.15 -23.56 -8.35
CA GLY A 213 18.42 -22.37 -7.54
C GLY A 213 17.49 -21.20 -7.83
N PRO A 214 17.70 -20.06 -7.14
CA PRO A 214 16.78 -18.92 -7.22
C PRO A 214 16.97 -18.12 -8.52
N GLN A 215 15.91 -18.05 -9.31
CA GLN A 215 15.85 -17.31 -10.56
C GLN A 215 15.13 -15.96 -10.32
N PHE A 216 15.67 -14.87 -10.86
CA PHE A 216 15.06 -13.56 -10.82
C PHE A 216 14.85 -13.03 -12.25
N LEU A 217 13.61 -13.04 -12.71
CA LEU A 217 13.23 -12.60 -14.04
C LEU A 217 12.70 -11.17 -14.02
N HIS A 218 13.38 -10.25 -14.67
CA HIS A 218 12.95 -8.85 -14.82
C HIS A 218 12.17 -8.67 -16.12
N VAL A 219 10.90 -8.32 -15.99
CA VAL A 219 9.95 -8.14 -17.09
C VAL A 219 9.50 -6.68 -17.12
N ILE A 220 9.66 -6.02 -18.27
CA ILE A 220 9.21 -4.66 -18.47
C ILE A 220 7.82 -4.67 -19.10
N THR A 221 6.87 -3.97 -18.48
CA THR A 221 5.51 -3.83 -19.00
C THR A 221 5.06 -2.36 -19.03
N LYS A 222 3.96 -2.09 -19.73
CA LYS A 222 3.30 -0.79 -19.72
C LYS A 222 1.95 -0.93 -19.01
N LYS A 223 1.77 -0.21 -17.91
CA LYS A 223 0.51 -0.22 -17.13
C LYS A 223 -0.65 0.26 -18.01
N GLY A 224 -1.73 -0.53 -18.07
CA GLY A 224 -2.90 -0.22 -18.89
C GLY A 224 -2.79 -0.62 -20.36
N ALA A 225 -1.69 -1.25 -20.80
CA ALA A 225 -1.45 -1.62 -22.19
C ALA A 225 -2.60 -2.41 -22.81
N GLY A 226 -3.01 -2.00 -24.03
CA GLY A 226 -4.12 -2.61 -24.77
C GLY A 226 -5.50 -2.03 -24.46
N LEU A 227 -5.60 -1.04 -23.55
CA LEU A 227 -6.83 -0.31 -23.26
C LEU A 227 -6.52 1.19 -23.21
N ASP A 228 -6.78 1.92 -24.31
CA ASP A 228 -6.44 3.35 -24.43
C ASP A 228 -6.86 4.22 -23.23
N PRO A 229 -8.08 4.10 -22.65
CA PRO A 229 -8.45 4.86 -21.47
C PRO A 229 -7.57 4.55 -20.24
N ALA A 230 -7.09 3.31 -20.10
CA ALA A 230 -6.22 2.94 -18.98
C ALA A 230 -4.76 3.38 -19.21
N GLU A 231 -4.33 3.43 -20.46
CA GLU A 231 -3.03 4.00 -20.84
C GLU A 231 -2.98 5.51 -20.61
N ALA A 232 -4.11 6.21 -20.83
CA ALA A 232 -4.25 7.65 -20.61
C ALA A 232 -4.40 8.04 -19.14
N ASP A 233 -5.09 7.20 -18.32
CA ASP A 233 -5.34 7.44 -16.90
C ASP A 233 -4.92 6.22 -16.05
N ARG A 234 -3.62 6.02 -15.91
CA ARG A 234 -3.02 4.87 -15.20
C ARG A 234 -3.36 4.84 -13.71
N ILE A 235 -3.58 6.01 -13.10
CA ILE A 235 -3.94 6.16 -11.69
C ILE A 235 -5.41 5.79 -11.50
N GLY A 236 -6.31 6.32 -12.29
CA GLY A 236 -7.75 6.03 -12.22
C GLY A 236 -8.11 4.57 -12.54
N PHE A 237 -7.25 3.85 -13.27
CA PHE A 237 -7.40 2.44 -13.59
C PHE A 237 -6.51 1.52 -12.72
N HIS A 238 -5.90 2.04 -11.67
CA HIS A 238 -5.08 1.24 -10.76
C HIS A 238 -5.87 0.09 -10.09
N ALA A 239 -7.11 0.36 -9.69
CA ALA A 239 -8.04 -0.64 -9.20
C ALA A 239 -9.41 -0.46 -9.85
N ILE A 240 -9.93 -1.51 -10.47
CA ILE A 240 -11.20 -1.44 -11.20
C ILE A 240 -12.33 -1.92 -10.28
N GLY A 241 -13.21 -1.00 -9.91
CA GLY A 241 -14.50 -1.31 -9.31
C GLY A 241 -15.58 -1.52 -10.39
N LYS A 242 -16.68 -0.76 -10.31
CA LYS A 242 -17.72 -0.78 -11.35
C LYS A 242 -17.18 -0.16 -12.65
N ILE A 243 -17.10 -0.90 -13.76
CA ILE A 243 -16.86 -0.35 -15.09
C ILE A 243 -18.10 0.47 -15.45
N LYS A 244 -18.06 1.78 -15.22
CA LYS A 244 -19.05 2.70 -15.78
C LYS A 244 -18.68 2.92 -17.24
N SER A 245 -19.66 2.87 -18.14
CA SER A 245 -19.42 3.23 -19.54
C SER A 245 -18.75 4.62 -19.58
N ILE A 246 -17.78 4.80 -20.47
CA ILE A 246 -16.96 6.03 -20.59
C ILE A 246 -17.83 7.29 -20.69
N LYS A 247 -19.03 7.18 -21.26
CA LYS A 247 -20.02 8.26 -21.34
C LYS A 247 -20.60 8.72 -19.99
N GLN A 248 -20.56 7.88 -18.94
CA GLN A 248 -21.08 8.24 -17.61
C GLN A 248 -20.04 8.88 -16.68
N LYS A 249 -18.73 8.73 -16.95
CA LYS A 249 -17.68 9.38 -16.17
C LYS A 249 -17.71 10.91 -16.30
N ASN A 250 -18.04 11.42 -17.49
CA ASN A 250 -18.04 12.87 -17.76
C ASN A 250 -19.25 13.63 -17.20
N SER A 251 -20.33 12.95 -16.84
CA SER A 251 -21.56 13.62 -16.39
C SER A 251 -21.79 13.63 -14.87
N LYS A 252 -21.11 12.79 -14.08
CA LYS A 252 -21.34 12.65 -12.64
C LYS A 252 -20.25 13.20 -11.72
N GLN A 253 -19.11 13.63 -12.24
CA GLN A 253 -18.05 14.25 -11.40
C GLN A 253 -18.32 15.72 -11.03
N LYS A 254 -19.38 16.35 -11.55
CA LYS A 254 -19.65 17.78 -11.33
C LYS A 254 -20.61 18.11 -10.19
N ASN A 255 -21.23 17.14 -9.49
CA ASN A 255 -22.35 17.48 -8.56
C ASN A 255 -22.37 16.73 -7.21
N SER A 256 -21.27 16.30 -6.59
CA SER A 256 -21.32 16.10 -5.14
C SER A 256 -20.68 17.31 -4.45
N LYS A 257 -21.49 18.20 -3.93
CA LYS A 257 -21.07 19.35 -3.07
C LYS A 257 -20.45 18.86 -1.74
N GLN A 258 -20.55 17.55 -1.44
CA GLN A 258 -20.15 16.97 -0.17
C GLN A 258 -18.68 16.54 -0.21
N LYS A 259 -17.87 17.11 0.67
CA LYS A 259 -16.45 16.77 0.84
C LYS A 259 -16.28 15.41 1.52
N LYS A 260 -15.25 14.67 1.13
CA LYS A 260 -14.81 13.48 1.86
C LYS A 260 -13.94 13.92 3.04
N TYR A 261 -13.79 13.05 4.03
CA TYR A 261 -12.83 13.29 5.14
C TYR A 261 -11.43 13.56 4.65
N GLN A 262 -10.98 12.82 3.63
CA GLN A 262 -9.72 13.05 2.93
C GLN A 262 -9.58 14.47 2.37
N ASP A 263 -10.67 15.07 1.86
CA ASP A 263 -10.67 16.43 1.32
C ASP A 263 -10.55 17.46 2.46
N ILE A 264 -11.15 17.17 3.63
CA ILE A 264 -11.00 17.99 4.84
C ILE A 264 -9.55 17.99 5.33
N PHE A 265 -8.92 16.81 5.36
CA PHE A 265 -7.50 16.70 5.66
C PHE A 265 -6.63 17.47 4.66
N SER A 266 -6.93 17.36 3.36
CA SER A 266 -6.20 18.06 2.30
C SER A 266 -6.25 19.59 2.47
N ASP A 267 -7.43 20.13 2.75
CA ASP A 267 -7.58 21.57 3.00
C ASP A 267 -6.85 21.98 4.30
N TRP A 268 -7.03 21.19 5.37
CA TRP A 268 -6.43 21.48 6.67
C TRP A 268 -4.89 21.53 6.61
N ILE A 269 -4.25 20.55 5.96
CA ILE A 269 -2.79 20.48 5.94
C ILE A 269 -2.16 21.61 5.13
N VAL A 270 -2.84 22.08 4.09
CA VAL A 270 -2.41 23.25 3.31
C VAL A 270 -2.53 24.52 4.15
N ASP A 271 -3.67 24.74 4.79
CA ASP A 271 -3.91 25.92 5.65
C ASP A 271 -2.95 25.94 6.85
N MET A 272 -2.69 24.78 7.47
CA MET A 272 -1.76 24.69 8.59
C MET A 272 -0.32 24.95 8.15
N ALA A 273 0.09 24.48 6.99
CA ALA A 273 1.42 24.73 6.46
C ALA A 273 1.66 26.19 6.05
N GLU A 274 0.61 26.94 5.74
CA GLU A 274 0.70 28.41 5.57
C GLU A 274 0.99 29.13 6.88
N LYS A 275 0.46 28.59 7.98
CA LYS A 275 0.62 29.16 9.32
C LYS A 275 1.90 28.73 10.03
N ASP A 276 2.32 27.47 9.82
CA ASP A 276 3.48 26.88 10.50
C ASP A 276 4.50 26.33 9.46
N ASN A 277 5.67 26.96 9.42
CA ASN A 277 6.74 26.61 8.47
C ASN A 277 7.49 25.32 8.85
N GLU A 278 7.34 24.85 10.08
CA GLU A 278 7.96 23.61 10.53
C GLU A 278 7.16 22.37 10.16
N LEU A 279 5.91 22.53 9.70
CA LEU A 279 5.09 21.41 9.19
C LEU A 279 5.73 20.78 7.97
N VAL A 280 5.93 19.47 8.03
CA VAL A 280 6.34 18.62 6.91
C VAL A 280 5.35 17.46 6.76
N ALA A 281 5.02 17.09 5.53
CA ALA A 281 4.11 15.99 5.22
C ALA A 281 4.87 14.78 4.69
N ILE A 282 4.55 13.59 5.22
CA ILE A 282 5.16 12.32 4.82
C ILE A 282 4.05 11.36 4.43
N THR A 283 4.24 10.59 3.36
CA THR A 283 3.33 9.51 3.00
C THR A 283 4.08 8.34 2.36
N PRO A 284 3.73 7.08 2.68
CA PRO A 284 4.30 5.91 2.00
C PRO A 284 3.49 5.58 0.73
N ALA A 285 3.89 6.14 -0.42
CA ALA A 285 3.33 5.90 -1.76
C ALA A 285 1.83 6.21 -1.92
N MET A 286 1.26 7.11 -1.08
CA MET A 286 -0.19 7.33 -1.01
C MET A 286 -0.59 8.79 -1.25
N ARG A 287 0.15 9.54 -2.08
CA ARG A 287 -0.10 10.98 -2.32
C ARG A 287 -1.55 11.29 -2.67
N GLU A 288 -2.12 10.60 -3.64
CA GLU A 288 -3.51 10.79 -4.10
C GLU A 288 -4.50 10.26 -3.06
N GLY A 289 -4.23 9.09 -2.52
CA GLY A 289 -5.08 8.41 -1.57
C GLY A 289 -5.19 9.11 -0.21
N SER A 290 -4.14 9.80 0.21
CA SER A 290 -4.12 10.54 1.49
C SER A 290 -4.48 12.03 1.33
N GLY A 291 -4.78 12.52 0.12
CA GLY A 291 -5.17 13.93 -0.09
C GLY A 291 -4.01 14.93 -0.06
N LEU A 292 -2.78 14.50 -0.39
CA LEU A 292 -1.58 15.34 -0.36
C LEU A 292 -1.20 15.98 -1.69
N VAL A 293 -2.05 15.86 -2.73
CA VAL A 293 -1.75 16.36 -4.07
C VAL A 293 -1.51 17.87 -4.07
N GLU A 294 -2.39 18.66 -3.46
CA GLU A 294 -2.24 20.13 -3.43
C GLU A 294 -1.07 20.56 -2.53
N PHE A 295 -0.89 19.89 -1.39
CA PHE A 295 0.25 20.12 -0.53
C PHE A 295 1.58 19.91 -1.25
N SER A 296 1.73 18.79 -1.98
CA SER A 296 2.95 18.46 -2.72
C SER A 296 3.31 19.49 -3.80
N LYS A 297 2.31 20.11 -4.42
CA LYS A 297 2.52 21.18 -5.42
C LYS A 297 2.91 22.51 -4.77
N LYS A 298 2.23 22.87 -3.66
CA LYS A 298 2.41 24.17 -3.00
C LYS A 298 3.65 24.21 -2.14
N PHE A 299 4.00 23.10 -1.50
CA PHE A 299 5.13 22.97 -0.57
C PHE A 299 6.07 21.81 -0.92
N PRO A 300 6.65 21.77 -2.14
CA PRO A 300 7.42 20.60 -2.61
C PRO A 300 8.61 20.27 -1.72
N ASN A 301 9.25 21.26 -1.08
CA ASN A 301 10.39 21.07 -0.19
C ASN A 301 9.99 20.58 1.23
N ARG A 302 8.70 20.50 1.53
CA ARG A 302 8.14 20.02 2.80
C ARG A 302 7.28 18.77 2.63
N TYR A 303 7.29 18.19 1.43
CA TYR A 303 6.57 16.98 1.07
C TYR A 303 7.56 15.83 0.81
N PHE A 304 7.32 14.69 1.45
CA PHE A 304 8.13 13.49 1.32
C PHE A 304 7.26 12.28 1.03
N ASP A 305 7.40 11.76 -0.21
CA ASP A 305 6.92 10.42 -0.54
C ASP A 305 8.11 9.46 -0.35
N VAL A 306 7.94 8.47 0.51
CA VAL A 306 9.01 7.54 0.89
C VAL A 306 8.88 6.18 0.20
N ALA A 307 8.10 6.10 -0.87
CA ALA A 307 7.70 4.85 -1.53
C ALA A 307 6.90 3.93 -0.58
N ILE A 308 6.75 2.64 -0.90
CA ILE A 308 6.04 1.69 -0.01
C ILE A 308 6.97 1.26 1.14
N ALA A 309 7.22 2.17 2.07
CA ALA A 309 8.18 2.00 3.16
C ALA A 309 7.62 2.60 4.47
N GLU A 310 6.59 1.97 5.00
CA GLU A 310 5.84 2.46 6.18
C GLU A 310 6.73 2.58 7.41
N GLN A 311 7.60 1.61 7.68
CA GLN A 311 8.56 1.64 8.79
C GLN A 311 9.50 2.84 8.67
N HIS A 312 10.09 3.03 7.48
CA HIS A 312 10.94 4.18 7.19
C HIS A 312 10.20 5.50 7.37
N SER A 313 8.92 5.59 6.95
CA SER A 313 8.13 6.82 7.10
C SER A 313 8.01 7.28 8.54
N VAL A 314 7.85 6.36 9.47
CA VAL A 314 7.69 6.66 10.90
C VAL A 314 9.02 7.04 11.53
N THR A 315 10.09 6.27 11.32
CA THR A 315 11.42 6.59 11.84
C THR A 315 11.97 7.88 11.23
N PHE A 316 11.75 8.13 9.94
CA PHE A 316 12.11 9.38 9.28
C PHE A 316 11.36 10.58 9.89
N GLY A 317 10.06 10.42 10.17
CA GLY A 317 9.27 11.40 10.90
C GLY A 317 9.81 11.67 12.31
N ALA A 318 10.22 10.64 13.04
CA ALA A 318 10.85 10.78 14.35
C ALA A 318 12.14 11.62 14.27
N GLY A 319 13.01 11.32 13.29
CA GLY A 319 14.23 12.09 13.05
C GLY A 319 13.96 13.57 12.73
N LEU A 320 12.94 13.85 11.91
CA LEU A 320 12.52 15.22 11.60
C LEU A 320 11.99 15.94 12.85
N ALA A 321 11.23 15.25 13.71
CA ALA A 321 10.72 15.83 14.95
C ALA A 321 11.86 16.19 15.93
N ILE A 322 12.87 15.33 16.08
CA ILE A 322 14.07 15.61 16.88
C ILE A 322 14.82 16.85 16.33
N ALA A 323 14.84 17.01 15.00
CA ALA A 323 15.46 18.16 14.34
C ALA A 323 14.60 19.44 14.35
N GLY A 324 13.50 19.47 15.10
CA GLY A 324 12.64 20.66 15.27
C GLY A 324 11.55 20.83 14.22
N LYS A 325 11.35 19.86 13.33
CA LYS A 325 10.20 19.86 12.42
C LYS A 325 8.95 19.28 13.09
N LYS A 326 7.79 19.55 12.50
CA LYS A 326 6.51 19.01 12.94
C LYS A 326 5.94 18.09 11.85
N PRO A 327 6.33 16.80 11.85
CA PRO A 327 5.90 15.87 10.83
C PRO A 327 4.43 15.45 10.99
N VAL A 328 3.72 15.47 9.87
CA VAL A 328 2.40 14.87 9.71
C VAL A 328 2.54 13.66 8.79
N ILE A 329 2.34 12.47 9.33
CA ILE A 329 2.40 11.21 8.57
C ILE A 329 0.99 10.84 8.15
N ALA A 330 0.71 10.99 6.83
CA ALA A 330 -0.57 10.63 6.24
C ALA A 330 -0.52 9.20 5.72
N ILE A 331 -1.16 8.30 6.46
CA ILE A 331 -1.09 6.85 6.24
C ILE A 331 -2.46 6.22 6.49
N TYR A 332 -2.78 5.12 5.78
CA TYR A 332 -4.00 4.37 6.08
C TYR A 332 -3.86 3.60 7.39
N SER A 333 -4.95 3.53 8.14
CA SER A 333 -5.00 2.79 9.41
C SER A 333 -4.41 1.38 9.30
N THR A 334 -4.80 0.62 8.27
CA THR A 334 -4.29 -0.73 8.04
C THR A 334 -2.79 -0.77 7.72
N PHE A 335 -2.24 0.24 7.04
CA PHE A 335 -0.81 0.26 6.67
C PHE A 335 0.10 0.67 7.82
N LEU A 336 -0.40 1.44 8.79
CA LEU A 336 0.36 1.77 9.99
C LEU A 336 0.71 0.51 10.82
N GLN A 337 -0.03 -0.59 10.68
CA GLN A 337 0.30 -1.87 11.32
C GLN A 337 1.73 -2.32 11.01
N ARG A 338 2.25 -2.04 9.79
CA ARG A 338 3.60 -2.42 9.36
C ARG A 338 4.69 -1.60 10.06
N ALA A 339 4.34 -0.44 10.62
CA ALA A 339 5.26 0.46 11.31
C ALA A 339 4.95 0.58 12.82
N TYR A 340 4.33 -0.46 13.40
CA TYR A 340 3.91 -0.45 14.79
C TYR A 340 5.09 -0.39 15.77
N ASP A 341 6.16 -1.15 15.50
CA ASP A 341 7.40 -1.09 16.29
C ASP A 341 8.01 0.31 16.27
N GLN A 342 8.15 0.94 15.09
CA GLN A 342 8.73 2.26 14.93
C GLN A 342 7.86 3.35 15.61
N LEU A 343 6.55 3.19 15.60
CA LEU A 343 5.64 4.09 16.31
C LEU A 343 5.88 4.01 17.84
N ILE A 344 6.06 2.81 18.39
CA ILE A 344 6.36 2.61 19.81
C ILE A 344 7.76 3.12 20.13
N HIS A 345 8.78 2.51 19.49
CA HIS A 345 10.18 2.66 19.84
C HIS A 345 10.73 4.05 19.46
N ASP A 346 10.49 4.45 18.19
CA ASP A 346 11.14 5.66 17.65
C ASP A 346 10.36 6.94 17.97
N VAL A 347 9.04 6.84 18.17
CA VAL A 347 8.19 8.03 18.40
C VAL A 347 7.68 8.11 19.84
N ALA A 348 6.93 7.09 20.29
CA ALA A 348 6.18 7.23 21.55
C ALA A 348 7.06 7.13 22.79
N VAL A 349 8.01 6.22 22.85
CA VAL A 349 8.97 6.09 23.98
C VAL A 349 9.80 7.37 24.14
N GLN A 350 10.09 8.07 23.05
CA GLN A 350 10.82 9.33 23.04
C GLN A 350 9.91 10.55 23.18
N ASN A 351 8.59 10.36 23.26
CA ASN A 351 7.56 11.40 23.37
C ASN A 351 7.68 12.50 22.28
N LEU A 352 7.92 12.11 21.03
CA LEU A 352 8.15 13.04 19.94
C LEU A 352 6.83 13.59 19.36
N ASN A 353 6.87 14.85 18.94
CA ASN A 353 5.74 15.54 18.33
C ASN A 353 5.53 15.07 16.89
N VAL A 354 4.92 13.92 16.71
CA VAL A 354 4.56 13.33 15.40
C VAL A 354 3.05 13.18 15.32
N THR A 355 2.44 13.75 14.30
CA THR A 355 0.99 13.63 14.06
C THR A 355 0.71 12.56 13.00
N PHE A 356 -0.09 11.56 13.36
CA PHE A 356 -0.54 10.50 12.45
C PHE A 356 -1.96 10.82 11.96
N ALA A 357 -2.10 11.17 10.69
CA ALA A 357 -3.38 11.31 10.02
C ALA A 357 -3.80 9.95 9.44
N LEU A 358 -4.67 9.24 10.18
CA LEU A 358 -5.08 7.87 9.90
C LEU A 358 -6.34 7.82 9.06
N ASP A 359 -6.17 7.75 7.77
CA ASP A 359 -7.29 7.58 6.82
C ASP A 359 -7.74 6.11 6.75
N ARG A 360 -8.94 5.87 6.27
CA ARG A 360 -9.57 4.53 6.15
C ARG A 360 -9.71 3.80 7.50
N SER A 361 -9.95 4.53 8.56
CA SER A 361 -10.28 3.93 9.87
C SER A 361 -11.67 3.30 9.84
N GLY A 362 -11.78 2.08 10.40
CA GLY A 362 -13.00 1.29 10.35
C GLY A 362 -13.16 0.48 9.05
N LEU A 363 -14.39 0.17 8.69
CA LEU A 363 -14.72 -0.63 7.51
C LEU A 363 -14.54 0.19 6.22
N VAL A 364 -13.92 -0.42 5.22
CA VAL A 364 -13.60 0.24 3.94
C VAL A 364 -14.42 -0.26 2.74
N GLY A 365 -15.23 -1.29 2.93
CA GLY A 365 -16.11 -1.84 1.89
C GLY A 365 -15.35 -2.51 0.74
N GLU A 366 -15.19 -1.79 -0.37
CA GLU A 366 -14.68 -2.32 -1.65
C GLU A 366 -13.29 -2.98 -1.58
N ASP A 367 -12.43 -2.56 -0.66
CA ASP A 367 -11.06 -3.09 -0.53
C ASP A 367 -10.99 -4.30 0.43
N GLY A 368 -12.10 -4.64 1.07
CA GLY A 368 -12.25 -5.85 1.86
C GLY A 368 -11.48 -5.85 3.19
N PRO A 369 -11.35 -7.04 3.82
CA PRO A 369 -10.81 -7.16 5.18
C PRO A 369 -9.34 -6.75 5.29
N THR A 370 -8.54 -6.92 4.25
CA THR A 370 -7.11 -6.57 4.25
C THR A 370 -6.84 -5.07 4.37
N HIS A 371 -7.82 -4.24 4.03
CA HIS A 371 -7.70 -2.77 4.08
C HIS A 371 -8.54 -2.12 5.17
N SER A 372 -9.29 -2.89 5.94
CA SER A 372 -10.10 -2.38 7.04
C SER A 372 -9.24 -1.90 8.21
N GLY A 373 -9.51 -0.69 8.70
CA GLY A 373 -8.80 -0.04 9.80
C GLY A 373 -9.43 -0.36 11.15
N ASN A 374 -9.49 -1.64 11.54
CA ASN A 374 -10.21 -2.10 12.73
C ASN A 374 -9.31 -2.30 13.95
N TYR A 375 -7.99 -2.28 13.79
CA TYR A 375 -7.04 -2.63 14.86
C TYR A 375 -6.35 -1.43 15.49
N ASP A 376 -6.39 -0.26 14.85
CA ASP A 376 -5.64 0.94 15.24
C ASP A 376 -5.97 1.41 16.67
N ILE A 377 -7.24 1.48 17.05
CA ILE A 377 -7.62 1.84 18.44
C ILE A 377 -6.98 0.88 19.44
N ALA A 378 -7.08 -0.44 19.18
CA ALA A 378 -6.59 -1.45 20.11
C ALA A 378 -5.07 -1.34 20.34
N TYR A 379 -4.28 -1.26 19.28
CA TYR A 379 -2.83 -1.20 19.41
C TYR A 379 -2.30 0.19 19.79
N LEU A 380 -2.98 1.28 19.40
CA LEU A 380 -2.57 2.64 19.82
C LEU A 380 -2.89 2.91 21.29
N ARG A 381 -4.00 2.36 21.80
CA ARG A 381 -4.46 2.65 23.16
C ARG A 381 -3.48 2.19 24.23
N CYS A 382 -2.76 1.09 24.01
CA CYS A 382 -1.76 0.57 24.97
C CYS A 382 -0.45 1.39 24.99
N ILE A 383 -0.20 2.22 23.96
CA ILE A 383 1.05 2.99 23.83
C ILE A 383 1.01 4.17 24.82
N PRO A 384 2.04 4.35 25.68
CA PRO A 384 2.13 5.53 26.56
C PRO A 384 2.15 6.84 25.77
N ASN A 385 1.68 7.93 26.39
CA ASN A 385 1.70 9.30 25.86
C ASN A 385 0.97 9.52 24.51
N MET A 386 0.33 8.51 23.95
CA MET A 386 -0.38 8.61 22.67
C MET A 386 -1.70 9.35 22.83
N LEU A 387 -1.87 10.48 22.16
CA LEU A 387 -3.17 11.13 21.99
C LEU A 387 -3.94 10.43 20.86
N ILE A 388 -5.19 10.00 21.12
CA ILE A 388 -6.03 9.31 20.14
C ILE A 388 -7.35 10.05 19.95
N CYS A 389 -7.48 10.73 18.83
CA CYS A 389 -8.65 11.52 18.44
C CYS A 389 -9.57 10.74 17.49
N THR A 390 -10.87 10.78 17.77
CA THR A 390 -11.91 10.10 16.99
C THR A 390 -13.00 11.09 16.57
N PRO A 391 -12.76 11.91 15.52
CA PRO A 391 -13.73 12.90 15.07
C PRO A 391 -15.04 12.26 14.62
N ALA A 392 -16.15 12.89 14.99
CA ALA A 392 -17.50 12.42 14.63
C ALA A 392 -17.90 12.83 13.21
N ASP A 393 -17.43 13.97 12.74
CA ASP A 393 -17.82 14.57 11.46
C ASP A 393 -16.65 15.35 10.80
N GLU A 394 -16.95 16.02 9.69
CA GLU A 394 -16.00 16.82 8.91
C GLU A 394 -15.40 17.96 9.75
N ASN A 395 -16.22 18.66 10.55
CA ASN A 395 -15.76 19.77 11.37
C ASN A 395 -14.86 19.30 12.52
N GLU A 396 -15.29 18.27 13.25
CA GLU A 396 -14.46 17.65 14.30
C GLU A 396 -13.13 17.14 13.76
N THR A 397 -13.10 16.63 12.52
CA THR A 397 -11.86 16.20 11.86
C THR A 397 -10.86 17.36 11.75
N ARG A 398 -11.31 18.53 11.29
CA ARG A 398 -10.44 19.70 11.17
C ARG A 398 -9.98 20.23 12.53
N LEU A 399 -10.87 20.30 13.52
CA LEU A 399 -10.55 20.74 14.88
C LEU A 399 -9.54 19.80 15.54
N MET A 400 -9.77 18.48 15.45
CA MET A 400 -8.90 17.48 16.05
C MET A 400 -7.54 17.37 15.35
N LEU A 401 -7.46 17.56 14.04
CA LEU A 401 -6.18 17.68 13.33
C LEU A 401 -5.37 18.87 13.84
N THR A 402 -6.02 20.03 14.07
CA THR A 402 -5.38 21.21 14.64
C THR A 402 -4.89 20.95 16.06
N THR A 403 -5.72 20.34 16.89
CA THR A 403 -5.41 19.99 18.27
C THR A 403 -4.24 18.98 18.36
N ALA A 404 -4.28 17.95 17.55
CA ALA A 404 -3.26 16.90 17.48
C ALA A 404 -1.90 17.44 16.99
N PHE A 405 -1.91 18.35 16.02
CA PHE A 405 -0.69 18.97 15.49
C PHE A 405 0.00 19.87 16.53
N ASN A 406 -0.77 20.56 17.38
CA ASN A 406 -0.25 21.42 18.43
C ASN A 406 0.03 20.68 19.75
N HIS A 407 -0.34 19.40 19.84
CA HIS A 407 -0.08 18.59 21.04
C HIS A 407 1.41 18.31 21.21
N THR A 408 1.89 18.33 22.46
CA THR A 408 3.25 17.92 22.81
C THR A 408 3.28 16.41 23.03
N GLY A 409 3.87 15.69 22.10
CA GLY A 409 3.93 14.22 22.08
C GLY A 409 3.25 13.62 20.85
N PRO A 410 3.21 12.28 20.76
CA PRO A 410 2.62 11.58 19.63
C PRO A 410 1.10 11.69 19.62
N ALA A 411 0.52 11.99 18.46
CA ALA A 411 -0.91 12.15 18.31
C ALA A 411 -1.44 11.45 17.05
N SER A 412 -2.65 10.89 17.13
CA SER A 412 -3.35 10.32 15.99
C SER A 412 -4.75 10.90 15.84
N VAL A 413 -5.14 11.18 14.60
CA VAL A 413 -6.51 11.52 14.25
C VAL A 413 -6.99 10.50 13.23
N ARG A 414 -8.00 9.70 13.61
CA ARG A 414 -8.50 8.61 12.80
C ARG A 414 -9.87 8.95 12.19
N TYR A 415 -9.96 8.91 10.87
CA TYR A 415 -11.18 9.23 10.14
C TYR A 415 -11.48 8.19 9.04
N PRO A 416 -12.79 8.00 8.68
CA PRO A 416 -13.20 6.94 7.77
C PRO A 416 -12.97 7.31 6.30
N ARG A 417 -13.04 6.32 5.44
CA ARG A 417 -13.17 6.50 3.99
C ARG A 417 -14.54 7.07 3.62
N GLY A 418 -14.59 8.04 2.74
CA GLY A 418 -15.83 8.57 2.18
C GLY A 418 -16.26 9.90 2.77
N THR A 419 -17.56 10.20 2.68
CA THR A 419 -18.19 11.44 3.14
C THR A 419 -18.82 11.24 4.50
N GLY A 420 -18.89 12.29 5.31
CA GLY A 420 -19.63 12.33 6.57
C GLY A 420 -21.05 12.87 6.42
N PRO A 421 -21.64 13.42 7.49
CA PRO A 421 -23.00 13.98 7.48
C PRO A 421 -23.13 15.32 6.74
N ASN A 422 -22.06 15.87 6.19
CA ASN A 422 -21.97 17.17 5.51
C ASN A 422 -22.10 18.36 6.49
N THR A 423 -21.44 18.25 7.62
CA THR A 423 -21.33 19.31 8.63
C THR A 423 -20.55 20.50 8.07
N GLU A 424 -21.01 21.73 8.39
CA GLU A 424 -20.26 22.93 8.06
C GLU A 424 -18.90 22.93 8.77
N VAL A 425 -17.83 23.18 8.01
CA VAL A 425 -16.46 23.10 8.52
C VAL A 425 -15.94 24.49 8.86
N GLU A 426 -15.51 24.68 10.10
CA GLU A 426 -14.86 25.90 10.57
C GLU A 426 -13.56 26.14 9.77
N LYS A 427 -13.45 27.34 9.20
CA LYS A 427 -12.26 27.69 8.39
C LYS A 427 -11.03 27.98 9.24
N LYS A 428 -11.24 28.50 10.46
CA LYS A 428 -10.14 28.82 11.38
C LYS A 428 -9.50 27.54 11.92
N LEU A 429 -8.22 27.62 12.20
CA LEU A 429 -7.46 26.57 12.87
C LEU A 429 -7.64 26.70 14.37
N VAL A 430 -8.68 26.07 14.91
CA VAL A 430 -9.09 26.13 16.31
C VAL A 430 -8.79 24.80 16.98
N GLU A 431 -8.26 24.87 18.20
CA GLU A 431 -8.04 23.70 19.05
C GLU A 431 -9.27 23.43 19.92
N ILE A 432 -9.46 22.17 20.26
CA ILE A 432 -10.45 21.75 21.26
C ILE A 432 -9.76 21.22 22.50
N LYS A 433 -10.45 21.22 23.61
CA LYS A 433 -9.88 20.74 24.87
C LYS A 433 -9.72 19.21 24.81
N ILE A 434 -8.49 18.76 25.03
CA ILE A 434 -8.14 17.35 25.02
C ILE A 434 -8.81 16.63 26.21
N GLY A 435 -9.37 15.45 25.93
CA GLY A 435 -10.03 14.61 26.92
C GLY A 435 -11.38 15.14 27.42
N GLU A 436 -12.06 15.99 26.62
CA GLU A 436 -13.39 16.51 26.93
C GLU A 436 -14.44 15.93 25.99
N ALA A 437 -15.34 15.12 26.54
CA ALA A 437 -16.50 14.54 25.86
C ALA A 437 -17.64 15.57 25.68
N ARG A 438 -18.62 15.24 24.86
CA ARG A 438 -19.85 16.02 24.67
C ARG A 438 -21.07 15.16 24.96
N ILE A 439 -21.96 15.64 25.82
CA ILE A 439 -23.29 15.04 25.98
C ILE A 439 -24.17 15.51 24.82
N ILE A 440 -24.57 14.59 23.96
CA ILE A 440 -25.37 14.88 22.76
C ILE A 440 -26.85 14.77 23.05
N HIS A 441 -27.22 13.83 23.90
CA HIS A 441 -28.58 13.59 24.31
C HIS A 441 -28.59 13.07 25.75
N GLU A 442 -29.39 13.71 26.61
CA GLU A 442 -29.67 13.25 27.96
C GLU A 442 -31.02 12.53 28.02
N ALA A 443 -31.07 11.44 28.73
CA ALA A 443 -32.27 10.66 28.93
C ALA A 443 -32.40 10.20 30.39
N ASN A 444 -33.63 9.83 30.76
CA ASN A 444 -33.95 9.42 32.14
C ASN A 444 -33.64 7.94 32.45
N LYS A 445 -33.21 7.17 31.46
CA LYS A 445 -32.86 5.74 31.65
C LYS A 445 -31.41 5.57 32.08
N ASN A 446 -31.17 4.60 32.99
CA ASN A 446 -29.83 4.24 33.44
C ASN A 446 -29.03 3.45 32.37
N LYS A 447 -29.03 3.94 31.12
CA LYS A 447 -28.25 3.37 30.01
C LYS A 447 -27.59 4.50 29.26
N ILE A 448 -26.31 4.31 28.96
CA ILE A 448 -25.48 5.27 28.25
C ILE A 448 -24.94 4.62 26.98
N LEU A 449 -25.02 5.32 25.87
CA LEU A 449 -24.34 4.98 24.62
C LEU A 449 -23.11 5.87 24.46
N LEU A 450 -21.94 5.27 24.41
CA LEU A 450 -20.68 5.99 24.19
C LEU A 450 -20.31 5.89 22.71
N ASN A 451 -20.17 7.04 22.06
CA ASN A 451 -19.74 7.13 20.66
C ASN A 451 -18.26 7.49 20.57
N PHE A 452 -17.54 6.83 19.65
CA PHE A 452 -16.17 7.14 19.27
C PHE A 452 -16.09 7.27 17.75
N GLY A 453 -16.17 8.50 17.23
CA GLY A 453 -15.99 8.80 15.82
C GLY A 453 -17.27 8.87 15.00
N SER A 454 -17.17 8.54 13.73
CA SER A 454 -18.10 8.92 12.67
C SER A 454 -19.49 8.27 12.69
N LEU A 455 -19.81 7.43 13.68
CA LEU A 455 -21.15 6.85 13.83
C LEU A 455 -22.10 7.73 14.65
N LEU A 456 -21.67 8.92 15.08
CA LEU A 456 -22.44 9.79 15.98
C LEU A 456 -23.86 10.08 15.50
N HIS A 457 -24.04 10.40 14.23
CA HIS A 457 -25.36 10.71 13.67
C HIS A 457 -26.32 9.51 13.69
N ILE A 458 -25.81 8.29 13.49
CA ILE A 458 -26.59 7.05 13.62
C ILE A 458 -26.87 6.76 15.10
N ALA A 459 -25.86 6.93 15.94
CA ALA A 459 -25.97 6.74 17.38
C ALA A 459 -27.01 7.69 18.01
N GLU A 460 -27.11 8.93 17.51
CA GLU A 460 -28.09 9.91 17.96
C GLU A 460 -29.53 9.47 17.63
N GLU A 461 -29.80 8.97 16.45
CA GLU A 461 -31.11 8.42 16.06
C GLU A 461 -31.51 7.27 16.97
N VAL A 462 -30.57 6.34 17.22
CA VAL A 462 -30.79 5.19 18.12
C VAL A 462 -31.02 5.66 19.56
N ALA A 463 -30.22 6.60 20.06
CA ALA A 463 -30.30 7.08 21.42
C ALA A 463 -31.68 7.76 21.70
N ARG A 464 -32.13 8.59 20.76
CA ARG A 464 -33.46 9.24 20.85
C ARG A 464 -34.60 8.23 20.77
N THR A 465 -34.50 7.23 19.90
CA THR A 465 -35.51 6.18 19.73
C THR A 465 -35.65 5.31 20.99
N LEU A 466 -34.52 4.98 21.62
CA LEU A 466 -34.49 4.11 22.82
C LEU A 466 -34.59 4.89 24.13
N ASP A 467 -34.58 6.21 24.10
CA ASP A 467 -34.54 7.11 25.26
C ASP A 467 -33.38 6.75 26.20
N ILE A 468 -32.13 6.79 25.64
CA ILE A 468 -30.89 6.55 26.36
C ILE A 468 -29.92 7.74 26.18
N THR A 469 -29.10 8.00 27.18
CA THR A 469 -28.09 9.07 27.13
C THR A 469 -27.03 8.74 26.09
N LEU A 470 -26.69 9.71 25.23
CA LEU A 470 -25.62 9.61 24.24
C LEU A 470 -24.49 10.57 24.57
N ILE A 471 -23.29 10.03 24.70
CA ILE A 471 -22.06 10.80 24.91
C ILE A 471 -21.11 10.59 23.72
N ASP A 472 -20.70 11.65 23.05
CA ASP A 472 -19.62 11.63 22.08
C ASP A 472 -18.29 11.82 22.82
N MET A 473 -17.52 10.74 22.93
CA MET A 473 -16.29 10.68 23.71
C MET A 473 -15.14 11.47 23.09
N ARG A 474 -15.16 11.70 21.78
CA ARG A 474 -14.17 12.49 21.01
C ARG A 474 -12.74 11.95 21.07
N PHE A 475 -12.30 11.48 22.24
CA PHE A 475 -10.96 10.94 22.48
C PHE A 475 -11.05 9.52 23.07
N VAL A 476 -10.28 8.60 22.50
CA VAL A 476 -10.07 7.27 23.09
C VAL A 476 -9.03 7.36 24.20
N LYS A 477 -8.07 8.28 24.04
CA LYS A 477 -7.00 8.55 25.01
C LYS A 477 -6.56 10.02 24.92
N PRO A 478 -6.61 10.77 26.02
CA PRO A 478 -7.18 10.38 27.33
C PRO A 478 -8.71 10.23 27.26
N LEU A 479 -9.23 9.35 28.09
CA LEU A 479 -10.67 9.20 28.26
C LEU A 479 -11.20 10.27 29.20
N ASP A 480 -12.39 10.80 28.93
CA ASP A 480 -13.08 11.73 29.87
C ASP A 480 -13.78 10.95 30.98
N GLU A 481 -13.02 10.58 31.99
CA GLU A 481 -13.52 9.84 33.17
C GLU A 481 -14.45 10.69 34.06
N LYS A 482 -14.46 12.03 33.90
CA LYS A 482 -15.33 12.90 34.69
C LYS A 482 -16.77 12.93 34.18
N THR A 483 -16.91 12.77 32.86
CA THR A 483 -18.23 12.73 32.22
C THR A 483 -18.86 11.34 32.34
N LEU A 484 -18.06 10.28 32.54
CA LEU A 484 -18.52 8.91 32.77
C LEU A 484 -18.91 8.67 34.23
#